data_8aaa1e8f94487385642a2017f68169e0
#
_entry.id   8aaa1e8f94487385642a2017f68169e0
#
_cell.length_a   1.000
_cell.length_b   1.000
_cell.length_c   1.000
_cell.angle_alpha   90.00
_cell.angle_beta   90.00
_cell.angle_gamma   90.00
#
_symmetry.space_group_name_H-M   'P 1'
#
loop_
_entity.id
_entity.type
_entity.pdbx_description
1 polymer ?
#
loop_
_entity_poly.entity_id
_entity_poly.type
_entity_poly.pdbx_seq_one_letter_code
_entity_poly.pdbx_strand_id
1 'polypeptide(L)'
;MSQTRLLFIHGAGGFTDDRRIADGLGHALGLPVDMPEFSSDDMSLQAWADPLRARLSTLGADDLLVAHSFGATILLHVLAEPGYAGPRRAVLLAMPNWGPDGWDVDEYDFDGQPPRGVALSLHHCVDDEEVPIGHLDLNAALLPDVQLHRHETGGHQFVGQVDAVAADVR
;
A
#
# COMPACT_ATOMS: atom_id res chain seq x y z
N MET A 1 -10.18 -11.46 22.75
CA MET A 1 -10.01 -10.43 21.69
C MET A 1 -8.90 -10.88 20.77
N SER A 2 -9.10 -10.81 19.48
CA SER A 2 -8.03 -11.11 18.51
C SER A 2 -7.00 -9.99 18.58
N GLN A 3 -5.71 -10.35 18.57
CA GLN A 3 -4.62 -9.38 18.55
C GLN A 3 -4.61 -8.68 17.19
N THR A 4 -4.49 -7.34 17.20
CA THR A 4 -4.30 -6.55 15.99
C THR A 4 -3.08 -7.03 15.20
N ARG A 5 -3.20 -7.14 13.88
CA ARG A 5 -2.17 -7.63 12.97
C ARG A 5 -1.85 -6.57 11.91
N LEU A 6 -0.66 -6.69 11.34
CA LEU A 6 -0.26 -5.94 10.14
C LEU A 6 -0.29 -6.90 8.95
N LEU A 7 -1.14 -6.61 7.95
CA LEU A 7 -1.06 -7.26 6.65
C LEU A 7 -0.20 -6.37 5.74
N PHE A 8 0.89 -6.93 5.22
CA PHE A 8 1.78 -6.25 4.29
C PHE A 8 1.65 -6.84 2.89
N ILE A 9 1.38 -5.98 1.91
CA ILE A 9 1.27 -6.33 0.49
C ILE A 9 2.53 -5.83 -0.22
N HIS A 10 3.38 -6.75 -0.68
CA HIS A 10 4.64 -6.42 -1.36
C HIS A 10 4.44 -5.86 -2.76
N GLY A 11 5.48 -5.24 -3.32
CA GLY A 11 5.52 -4.78 -4.71
C GLY A 11 5.74 -5.92 -5.71
N ALA A 12 5.75 -5.59 -6.99
CA ALA A 12 6.02 -6.52 -8.08
C ALA A 12 7.38 -7.20 -7.90
N GLY A 13 7.41 -8.54 -7.80
CA GLY A 13 8.63 -9.29 -7.53
C GLY A 13 9.28 -9.00 -6.17
N GLY A 14 8.61 -8.24 -5.29
CA GLY A 14 9.19 -7.69 -4.06
C GLY A 14 9.05 -8.57 -2.82
N PHE A 15 8.56 -9.80 -2.92
CA PHE A 15 8.32 -10.64 -1.74
C PHE A 15 9.54 -10.76 -0.82
N THR A 16 10.73 -10.91 -1.38
CA THR A 16 11.98 -11.00 -0.60
C THR A 16 12.47 -9.62 -0.16
N ASP A 17 12.52 -8.65 -1.08
CA ASP A 17 13.13 -7.34 -0.83
C ASP A 17 12.32 -6.49 0.14
N ASP A 18 10.98 -6.54 0.04
CA ASP A 18 10.07 -5.77 0.90
C ASP A 18 9.94 -6.38 2.31
N ARG A 19 10.44 -7.58 2.54
CA ARG A 19 10.43 -8.21 3.86
C ARG A 19 11.04 -7.32 4.94
N ARG A 20 12.10 -6.59 4.60
CA ARG A 20 12.77 -5.68 5.54
C ARG A 20 11.85 -4.54 5.99
N ILE A 21 11.04 -3.99 5.09
CA ILE A 21 10.07 -2.95 5.43
C ILE A 21 8.98 -3.54 6.34
N ALA A 22 8.43 -4.68 5.94
CA ALA A 22 7.36 -5.36 6.66
C ALA A 22 7.77 -5.73 8.10
N ASP A 23 8.90 -6.39 8.26
CA ASP A 23 9.43 -6.81 9.57
C ASP A 23 9.81 -5.60 10.43
N GLY A 24 10.41 -4.57 9.83
CA GLY A 24 10.73 -3.33 10.51
C GLY A 24 9.50 -2.61 11.07
N LEU A 25 8.43 -2.51 10.29
CA LEU A 25 7.15 -1.95 10.73
C LEU A 25 6.50 -2.80 11.83
N GLY A 26 6.49 -4.12 11.66
CA GLY A 26 5.99 -5.03 12.69
C GLY A 26 6.72 -4.86 14.02
N HIS A 27 8.04 -4.76 13.97
CA HIS A 27 8.86 -4.51 15.16
C HIS A 27 8.55 -3.14 15.80
N ALA A 28 8.55 -2.08 15.00
CA ALA A 28 8.31 -0.71 15.48
C ALA A 28 6.92 -0.52 16.09
N LEU A 29 5.92 -1.24 15.59
CA LEU A 29 4.53 -1.18 16.04
C LEU A 29 4.18 -2.24 17.10
N GLY A 30 5.03 -3.24 17.30
CA GLY A 30 4.73 -4.38 18.16
C GLY A 30 3.61 -5.28 17.63
N LEU A 31 3.46 -5.35 16.30
CA LEU A 31 2.40 -6.11 15.63
C LEU A 31 2.96 -7.36 14.95
N PRO A 32 2.26 -8.50 15.01
CA PRO A 32 2.57 -9.63 14.14
C PRO A 32 2.32 -9.27 12.68
N VAL A 33 3.24 -9.67 11.82
CA VAL A 33 3.21 -9.39 10.38
C VAL A 33 2.70 -10.60 9.61
N ASP A 34 1.68 -10.39 8.79
CA ASP A 34 1.25 -11.31 7.74
C ASP A 34 1.66 -10.70 6.38
N MET A 35 2.49 -11.40 5.64
CA MET A 35 2.97 -10.96 4.31
C MET A 35 2.87 -12.13 3.35
N PRO A 36 1.70 -12.30 2.70
CA PRO A 36 1.53 -13.35 1.70
C PRO A 36 2.35 -13.06 0.44
N GLU A 37 2.77 -14.12 -0.25
CA GLU A 37 3.40 -14.01 -1.55
C GLU A 37 2.34 -13.90 -2.65
N PHE A 38 2.48 -12.88 -3.50
CA PHE A 38 1.66 -12.69 -4.70
C PHE A 38 2.43 -13.13 -5.94
N SER A 39 1.69 -13.46 -7.01
CA SER A 39 2.27 -13.99 -8.24
C SER A 39 3.31 -13.05 -8.86
N SER A 40 4.45 -13.60 -9.27
CA SER A 40 5.43 -12.93 -10.14
C SER A 40 5.23 -13.26 -11.61
N ASP A 41 4.44 -14.29 -11.93
CA ASP A 41 4.21 -14.77 -13.28
C ASP A 41 2.97 -14.17 -13.92
N ASP A 42 1.92 -13.92 -13.12
CA ASP A 42 0.69 -13.27 -13.56
C ASP A 42 0.52 -11.94 -12.81
N MET A 43 0.77 -10.85 -13.51
CA MET A 43 0.69 -9.49 -12.98
C MET A 43 -0.66 -8.83 -13.23
N SER A 44 -1.66 -9.57 -13.76
CA SER A 44 -3.00 -9.01 -13.96
C SER A 44 -3.60 -8.52 -12.65
N LEU A 45 -4.43 -7.49 -12.73
CA LEU A 45 -5.12 -6.92 -11.56
C LEU A 45 -5.86 -8.02 -10.77
N GLN A 46 -6.57 -8.92 -11.46
CA GLN A 46 -7.36 -9.95 -10.80
C GLN A 46 -6.51 -11.03 -10.14
N ALA A 47 -5.37 -11.41 -10.73
CA ALA A 47 -4.48 -12.42 -10.14
C ALA A 47 -3.93 -11.99 -8.77
N TRP A 48 -3.85 -10.69 -8.53
CA TRP A 48 -3.46 -10.12 -7.26
C TRP A 48 -4.65 -9.77 -6.37
N ALA A 49 -5.71 -9.22 -6.95
CA ALA A 49 -6.89 -8.79 -6.20
C ALA A 49 -7.66 -9.96 -5.56
N ASP A 50 -7.80 -11.09 -6.25
CA ASP A 50 -8.54 -12.25 -5.73
C ASP A 50 -7.94 -12.82 -4.44
N PRO A 51 -6.64 -13.16 -4.38
CA PRO A 51 -6.03 -13.62 -3.13
C PRO A 51 -6.00 -12.52 -2.04
N LEU A 52 -5.89 -11.24 -2.43
CA LEU A 52 -5.96 -10.14 -1.48
C LEU A 52 -7.35 -10.03 -0.85
N ARG A 53 -8.43 -10.09 -1.62
CA ARG A 53 -9.81 -10.11 -1.09
C ARG A 53 -10.03 -11.26 -0.11
N ALA A 54 -9.55 -12.44 -0.46
CA ALA A 54 -9.63 -13.61 0.42
C ALA A 54 -8.89 -13.36 1.75
N ARG A 55 -7.72 -12.73 1.71
CA ARG A 55 -6.96 -12.41 2.91
C ARG A 55 -7.66 -11.33 3.74
N LEU A 56 -8.13 -10.25 3.11
CA LEU A 56 -8.83 -9.16 3.79
C LEU A 56 -10.10 -9.63 4.52
N SER A 57 -10.80 -10.64 3.98
CA SER A 57 -12.00 -11.19 4.62
C SER A 57 -11.72 -11.86 5.98
N THR A 58 -10.46 -12.14 6.31
CA THR A 58 -10.03 -12.73 7.59
C THR A 58 -9.61 -11.69 8.62
N LEU A 59 -9.63 -10.40 8.25
CA LEU A 59 -9.15 -9.29 9.08
C LEU A 59 -10.30 -8.53 9.70
N GLY A 60 -10.02 -7.92 10.86
CA GLY A 60 -10.96 -7.02 11.56
C GLY A 60 -10.70 -5.54 11.22
N ALA A 61 -11.62 -4.69 11.68
CA ALA A 61 -11.55 -3.25 11.43
C ALA A 61 -10.30 -2.57 12.02
N ASP A 62 -9.74 -3.14 13.09
CA ASP A 62 -8.59 -2.61 13.81
C ASP A 62 -7.23 -3.13 13.29
N ASP A 63 -7.25 -4.10 12.37
CA ASP A 63 -6.02 -4.56 11.70
C ASP A 63 -5.47 -3.44 10.80
N LEU A 64 -4.15 -3.44 10.60
CA LEU A 64 -3.45 -2.43 9.80
C LEU A 64 -3.08 -3.01 8.44
N LEU A 65 -3.33 -2.24 7.39
CA LEU A 65 -2.88 -2.55 6.04
C LEU A 65 -1.69 -1.66 5.68
N VAL A 66 -0.63 -2.27 5.17
CA VAL A 66 0.48 -1.55 4.55
C VAL A 66 0.77 -2.21 3.21
N ALA A 67 0.90 -1.41 2.16
CA ALA A 67 1.22 -1.92 0.83
C ALA A 67 2.33 -1.09 0.19
N HIS A 68 3.18 -1.75 -0.59
CA HIS A 68 4.33 -1.15 -1.24
C HIS A 68 4.22 -1.24 -2.76
N SER A 69 4.51 -0.14 -3.45
CA SER A 69 4.65 -0.06 -4.91
C SER A 69 3.42 -0.65 -5.64
N PHE A 70 3.59 -1.64 -6.49
CA PHE A 70 2.50 -2.30 -7.20
C PHE A 70 1.43 -2.89 -6.26
N GLY A 71 1.85 -3.43 -5.11
CA GLY A 71 0.92 -3.92 -4.09
C GLY A 71 -0.01 -2.82 -3.56
N ALA A 72 0.48 -1.58 -3.47
CA ALA A 72 -0.33 -0.43 -3.06
C ALA A 72 -1.42 -0.11 -4.11
N THR A 73 -1.09 -0.23 -5.40
CA THR A 73 -2.06 -0.09 -6.50
C THR A 73 -3.20 -1.10 -6.35
N ILE A 74 -2.86 -2.38 -6.19
CA ILE A 74 -3.86 -3.44 -6.05
C ILE A 74 -4.72 -3.23 -4.80
N LEU A 75 -4.10 -2.87 -3.68
CA LEU A 75 -4.82 -2.59 -2.44
C LEU A 75 -5.83 -1.46 -2.63
N LEU A 76 -5.44 -0.35 -3.27
CA LEU A 76 -6.34 0.78 -3.53
C LEU A 76 -7.60 0.34 -4.30
N HIS A 77 -7.44 -0.45 -5.37
CA HIS A 77 -8.56 -0.99 -6.15
C HIS A 77 -9.51 -1.82 -5.28
N VAL A 78 -8.98 -2.71 -4.45
CA VAL A 78 -9.80 -3.57 -3.59
C VAL A 78 -10.50 -2.78 -2.48
N LEU A 79 -9.83 -1.80 -1.88
CA LEU A 79 -10.43 -0.93 -0.85
C LEU A 79 -11.59 -0.08 -1.41
N ALA A 80 -11.55 0.27 -2.68
CA ALA A 80 -12.56 1.08 -3.35
C ALA A 80 -13.78 0.27 -3.83
N GLU A 81 -13.75 -1.05 -3.71
CA GLU A 81 -14.87 -1.90 -4.13
C GLU A 81 -16.14 -1.64 -3.31
N PRO A 82 -17.32 -1.68 -3.95
CA PRO A 82 -18.58 -1.60 -3.22
C PRO A 82 -18.70 -2.71 -2.18
N GLY A 83 -19.09 -2.33 -0.95
CA GLY A 83 -19.26 -3.29 0.13
C GLY A 83 -17.99 -3.71 0.86
N TYR A 84 -16.86 -3.06 0.60
CA TYR A 84 -15.66 -3.30 1.41
C TYR A 84 -15.95 -3.17 2.91
N ALA A 85 -15.57 -4.15 3.69
CA ALA A 85 -15.84 -4.24 5.13
C ALA A 85 -14.66 -4.91 5.86
N GLY A 86 -13.49 -4.32 5.77
CA GLY A 86 -12.26 -4.82 6.40
C GLY A 86 -11.58 -3.77 7.28
N PRO A 87 -10.26 -3.82 7.41
CA PRO A 87 -9.46 -2.83 8.11
C PRO A 87 -9.76 -1.40 7.66
N ARG A 88 -9.76 -0.47 8.62
CA ARG A 88 -10.14 0.92 8.38
C ARG A 88 -8.96 1.87 8.26
N ARG A 89 -7.74 1.34 8.21
CA ARG A 89 -6.51 2.13 8.04
C ARG A 89 -5.59 1.42 7.07
N ALA A 90 -5.12 2.16 6.08
CA ALA A 90 -4.16 1.67 5.10
C ALA A 90 -3.07 2.71 4.82
N VAL A 91 -1.83 2.22 4.76
CA VAL A 91 -0.63 2.99 4.40
C VAL A 91 -0.13 2.51 3.06
N LEU A 92 -0.01 3.41 2.10
CA LEU A 92 0.41 3.13 0.74
C LEU A 92 1.80 3.74 0.51
N LEU A 93 2.80 2.88 0.32
CA LEU A 93 4.20 3.25 0.19
C LEU A 93 4.61 3.25 -1.28
N ALA A 94 5.21 4.35 -1.78
CA ALA A 94 5.73 4.46 -3.14
C ALA A 94 4.74 3.99 -4.22
N MET A 95 3.46 4.34 -4.10
CA MET A 95 2.42 3.88 -5.01
C MET A 95 2.55 4.55 -6.38
N PRO A 96 2.68 3.78 -7.47
CA PRO A 96 2.65 4.34 -8.82
C PRO A 96 1.27 4.94 -9.15
N ASN A 97 1.26 5.95 -9.99
CA ASN A 97 0.06 6.40 -10.70
C ASN A 97 0.06 5.82 -12.11
N TRP A 98 -1.04 5.24 -12.53
CA TRP A 98 -1.17 4.53 -13.79
C TRP A 98 -2.02 5.27 -14.83
N GLY A 99 -2.52 6.46 -14.47
CA GLY A 99 -3.28 7.31 -15.38
C GLY A 99 -2.42 7.95 -16.47
N PRO A 100 -3.05 8.71 -17.37
CA PRO A 100 -2.38 9.30 -18.54
C PRO A 100 -1.18 10.21 -18.24
N ASP A 101 -1.19 10.86 -17.08
CA ASP A 101 -0.09 11.71 -16.61
C ASP A 101 0.97 10.95 -15.80
N GLY A 102 0.70 9.68 -15.47
CA GLY A 102 1.61 8.75 -14.80
C GLY A 102 2.26 7.77 -15.80
N TRP A 103 2.10 6.48 -15.54
CA TRP A 103 2.68 5.44 -16.41
C TRP A 103 1.77 5.00 -17.57
N ASP A 104 0.54 5.49 -17.64
CA ASP A 104 -0.40 5.30 -18.76
C ASP A 104 -0.65 3.82 -19.08
N VAL A 105 -1.09 3.06 -18.07
CA VAL A 105 -1.47 1.65 -18.22
C VAL A 105 -2.91 1.45 -17.75
N ASP A 106 -3.82 1.34 -18.69
CA ASP A 106 -5.28 1.28 -18.46
C ASP A 106 -5.69 0.21 -17.45
N GLU A 107 -5.05 -0.95 -17.44
CA GLU A 107 -5.41 -2.06 -16.54
C GLU A 107 -5.29 -1.68 -15.07
N TYR A 108 -4.32 -0.83 -14.74
CA TYR A 108 -4.02 -0.45 -13.36
C TYR A 108 -4.48 0.96 -13.01
N ASP A 109 -4.98 1.71 -13.99
CA ASP A 109 -5.46 3.07 -13.75
C ASP A 109 -6.63 3.06 -12.76
N PHE A 110 -6.56 3.95 -11.78
CA PHE A 110 -7.61 4.10 -10.79
C PHE A 110 -8.56 5.23 -11.20
N ASP A 111 -9.65 4.87 -11.84
CA ASP A 111 -10.73 5.78 -12.27
C ASP A 111 -11.98 5.70 -11.37
N GLY A 112 -11.89 4.91 -10.28
CA GLY A 112 -12.98 4.66 -9.34
C GLY A 112 -13.20 5.79 -8.34
N GLN A 113 -14.21 5.59 -7.49
CA GLN A 113 -14.44 6.47 -6.34
C GLN A 113 -13.43 6.13 -5.23
N PRO A 114 -12.91 7.14 -4.51
CA PRO A 114 -12.03 6.89 -3.36
C PRO A 114 -12.66 5.93 -2.35
N PRO A 115 -11.85 5.10 -1.69
CA PRO A 115 -12.34 4.20 -0.63
C PRO A 115 -13.10 4.95 0.45
N ARG A 116 -14.22 4.38 0.89
CA ARG A 116 -15.05 4.97 1.94
C ARG A 116 -14.80 4.28 3.28
N GLY A 117 -14.67 5.07 4.35
CA GLY A 117 -14.51 4.54 5.70
C GLY A 117 -13.13 3.93 5.98
N VAL A 118 -12.15 4.21 5.12
CA VAL A 118 -10.75 3.83 5.29
C VAL A 118 -9.91 5.10 5.36
N ALA A 119 -9.16 5.27 6.43
CA ALA A 119 -8.16 6.33 6.54
C ALA A 119 -6.93 5.91 5.74
N LEU A 120 -6.60 6.69 4.71
CA LEU A 120 -5.47 6.46 3.82
C LEU A 120 -4.33 7.43 4.11
N SER A 121 -3.10 6.93 4.11
CA SER A 121 -1.90 7.75 4.00
C SER A 121 -1.02 7.28 2.86
N LEU A 122 -0.41 8.23 2.15
CA LEU A 122 0.56 7.98 1.10
C LEU A 122 1.93 8.43 1.59
N HIS A 123 2.91 7.56 1.52
CA HIS A 123 4.30 7.86 1.80
C HIS A 123 5.14 7.68 0.54
N HIS A 124 6.04 8.63 0.27
CA HIS A 124 6.93 8.56 -0.88
C HIS A 124 8.26 9.23 -0.55
N CYS A 125 9.36 8.62 -0.96
CA CYS A 125 10.69 9.20 -0.84
C CYS A 125 10.99 10.09 -2.06
N VAL A 126 11.53 11.28 -1.84
CA VAL A 126 11.86 12.24 -2.92
C VAL A 126 12.92 11.67 -3.85
N ASP A 127 13.83 10.84 -3.31
CA ASP A 127 14.92 10.18 -4.02
C ASP A 127 14.57 8.77 -4.53
N ASP A 128 13.27 8.44 -4.66
CA ASP A 128 12.81 7.17 -5.22
C ASP A 128 13.26 7.05 -6.67
N GLU A 129 14.11 6.05 -6.95
CA GLU A 129 14.71 5.78 -8.26
C GLU A 129 13.84 4.95 -9.19
N GLU A 130 12.77 4.32 -8.67
CA GLU A 130 11.85 3.47 -9.45
C GLU A 130 10.55 4.18 -9.77
N VAL A 131 9.89 4.74 -8.74
CA VAL A 131 8.64 5.49 -8.91
C VAL A 131 8.91 6.98 -8.63
N PRO A 132 8.96 7.83 -9.65
CA PRO A 132 9.24 9.26 -9.46
C PRO A 132 8.29 9.93 -8.47
N ILE A 133 8.79 10.86 -7.66
CA ILE A 133 8.01 11.55 -6.62
C ILE A 133 6.75 12.25 -7.15
N GLY A 134 6.72 12.64 -8.42
CA GLY A 134 5.53 13.22 -9.07
C GLY A 134 4.30 12.33 -9.02
N HIS A 135 4.46 11.01 -8.93
CA HIS A 135 3.35 10.07 -8.77
C HIS A 135 2.58 10.29 -7.47
N LEU A 136 3.24 10.78 -6.41
CA LEU A 136 2.56 11.12 -5.17
C LEU A 136 1.51 12.22 -5.37
N ASP A 137 1.83 13.26 -6.12
CA ASP A 137 0.90 14.37 -6.40
C ASP A 137 -0.25 13.94 -7.31
N LEU A 138 0.02 13.10 -8.30
CA LEU A 138 -1.01 12.53 -9.17
C LEU A 138 -2.00 11.67 -8.36
N ASN A 139 -1.50 10.83 -7.47
CA ASN A 139 -2.34 10.00 -6.60
C ASN A 139 -3.13 10.84 -5.58
N ALA A 140 -2.53 11.90 -5.04
CA ALA A 140 -3.20 12.81 -4.13
C ALA A 140 -4.41 13.52 -4.79
N ALA A 141 -4.32 13.82 -6.07
CA ALA A 141 -5.41 14.42 -6.82
C ALA A 141 -6.62 13.48 -6.96
N LEU A 142 -6.40 12.16 -6.94
CA LEU A 142 -7.45 11.14 -6.98
C LEU A 142 -8.07 10.84 -5.60
N LEU A 143 -7.36 11.19 -4.53
CA LEU A 143 -7.68 10.80 -3.14
C LEU A 143 -7.73 12.06 -2.25
N PRO A 144 -8.79 12.86 -2.30
CA PRO A 144 -8.83 14.20 -1.70
C PRO A 144 -8.66 14.25 -0.18
N ASP A 145 -9.01 13.16 0.53
CA ASP A 145 -8.91 13.08 1.99
C ASP A 145 -7.66 12.32 2.47
N VAL A 146 -6.73 12.02 1.58
CA VAL A 146 -5.51 11.27 1.92
C VAL A 146 -4.49 12.13 2.66
N GLN A 147 -3.80 11.55 3.63
CA GLN A 147 -2.64 12.17 4.27
C GLN A 147 -1.39 11.91 3.43
N LEU A 148 -0.58 12.95 3.21
CA LEU A 148 0.63 12.87 2.40
C LEU A 148 1.88 13.02 3.26
N HIS A 149 2.82 12.12 3.07
CA HIS A 149 4.12 12.12 3.74
C HIS A 149 5.25 12.00 2.71
N ARG A 150 6.05 13.06 2.57
CA ARG A 150 7.27 13.06 1.78
C ARG A 150 8.46 12.83 2.68
N HIS A 151 9.33 11.90 2.29
CA HIS A 151 10.60 11.65 2.95
C HIS A 151 11.72 12.12 2.03
N GLU A 152 12.65 12.92 2.52
CA GLU A 152 13.74 13.48 1.70
C GLU A 152 14.64 12.41 1.11
N THR A 153 14.84 11.32 1.85
CA THR A 153 15.67 10.19 1.44
C THR A 153 15.04 8.86 1.85
N GLY A 154 15.54 7.77 1.28
CA GLY A 154 15.13 6.41 1.59
C GLY A 154 14.96 5.54 0.35
N GLY A 155 14.90 6.15 -0.83
CA GLY A 155 14.72 5.47 -2.11
C GLY A 155 13.40 4.71 -2.17
N HIS A 156 13.29 3.83 -3.15
CA HIS A 156 12.10 3.00 -3.31
C HIS A 156 11.84 2.07 -2.12
N GLN A 157 12.89 1.65 -1.42
CA GLN A 157 12.83 0.71 -0.30
C GLN A 157 12.71 1.35 1.09
N PHE A 158 12.48 2.65 1.19
CA PHE A 158 12.29 3.37 2.47
C PHE A 158 13.42 3.14 3.47
N VAL A 159 14.67 3.10 3.00
CA VAL A 159 15.83 2.87 3.86
C VAL A 159 15.95 3.99 4.90
N GLY A 160 15.91 3.62 6.19
CA GLY A 160 15.96 4.57 7.31
C GLY A 160 14.65 5.29 7.61
N GLN A 161 13.52 4.98 6.91
CA GLN A 161 12.24 5.66 7.07
C GLN A 161 11.17 4.84 7.80
N VAL A 162 11.45 3.61 8.18
CA VAL A 162 10.47 2.72 8.83
C VAL A 162 9.87 3.34 10.09
N ASP A 163 10.68 3.98 10.94
CA ASP A 163 10.18 4.62 12.16
C ASP A 163 9.27 5.82 11.87
N ALA A 164 9.55 6.58 10.82
CA ALA A 164 8.71 7.69 10.38
C ALA A 164 7.35 7.20 9.85
N VAL A 165 7.35 6.11 9.08
CA VAL A 165 6.11 5.46 8.63
C VAL A 165 5.33 4.90 9.82
N ALA A 166 6.00 4.22 10.76
CA ALA A 166 5.35 3.69 11.96
C ALA A 166 4.74 4.79 12.85
N ALA A 167 5.36 5.98 12.91
CA ALA A 167 4.85 7.12 13.68
C ALA A 167 3.50 7.63 13.17
N ASP A 168 3.24 7.53 11.86
CA ASP A 168 1.97 7.95 11.24
C ASP A 168 0.78 7.08 11.71
N VAL A 169 1.03 5.83 12.07
CA VAL A 169 -0.04 4.86 12.39
C VAL A 169 -0.20 4.55 13.88
N ARG A 170 0.60 5.19 14.74
CA ARG A 170 0.51 5.04 16.21
C ARG A 170 -0.64 5.79 16.85
#